data_bf03f60799c7fca0305e03bdd3b2b903
#
_entry.id   bf03f60799c7fca0305e03bdd3b2b903
#
_cell.length_a   1.000
_cell.length_b   1.000
_cell.length_c   1.000
_cell.angle_alpha   90.00
_cell.angle_beta   90.00
_cell.angle_gamma   90.00
#
_symmetry.space_group_name_H-M   'P 1'
#
loop_
_entity.id
_entity.type
_entity.pdbx_description
1 polymer ?
#
loop_
_entity_poly.entity_id
_entity_poly.type
_entity_poly.pdbx_seq_one_letter_code
_entity_poly.pdbx_strand_id
1 'polypeptide(L)'
;RGTTSAIMKLYDDKLIYLEDKVVTYLPRFKGKQKKYFNHKSNISIKHLLTHSSGLPPFRKYFLMERDKESVLDSIYNTEPIYELEEKTVYSDVGIITLGKIVEKVTLKDLNTYVKDNITDPLGMHTTFFNPPKEKINRIVPTEINENNSLIKGYVHDENAYKLGGVAGHAGLFSTTNDLATFSQMMLNGGIYRWERIFKPETVSLFTSRANVIEGSSRCYGWDSPSGKASGGVYISDDSFGYTGFTGTSLWIDKEN
;
A
#
# COMPACT_ATOMS: atom_id res chain seq x y z
N ARG A 1 2.33 2.00 3.94
CA ARG A 1 3.53 1.65 3.12
C ARG A 1 3.97 0.20 3.30
N GLY A 2 3.44 -0.52 4.29
CA GLY A 2 3.77 -1.93 4.47
C GLY A 2 3.60 -2.78 3.20
N THR A 3 2.49 -2.63 2.48
CA THR A 3 2.24 -3.35 1.23
C THR A 3 3.22 -2.98 0.12
N THR A 4 3.53 -1.69 -0.06
CA THR A 4 4.56 -1.24 -1.01
C THR A 4 5.91 -1.87 -0.69
N SER A 5 6.33 -1.84 0.59
CA SER A 5 7.59 -2.47 1.03
C SER A 5 7.59 -4.00 0.82
N ALA A 6 6.46 -4.66 1.03
CA ALA A 6 6.31 -6.09 0.74
C ALA A 6 6.49 -6.38 -0.77
N ILE A 7 5.87 -5.58 -1.64
CA ILE A 7 6.04 -5.68 -3.10
C ILE A 7 7.49 -5.37 -3.51
N MET A 8 8.12 -4.34 -2.92
CA MET A 8 9.55 -4.05 -3.14
C MET A 8 10.44 -5.26 -2.80
N LYS A 9 10.16 -5.91 -1.68
CA LYS A 9 10.91 -7.11 -1.25
C LYS A 9 10.72 -8.28 -2.20
N LEU A 10 9.49 -8.55 -2.64
CA LEU A 10 9.23 -9.60 -3.63
C LEU A 10 9.90 -9.31 -4.98
N TYR A 11 9.92 -8.05 -5.41
CA TYR A 11 10.63 -7.62 -6.62
C TYR A 11 12.15 -7.82 -6.48
N ASP A 12 12.70 -7.41 -5.34
CA ASP A 12 14.13 -7.54 -5.02
C ASP A 12 14.60 -9.00 -5.01
N ASP A 13 13.75 -9.89 -4.50
CA ASP A 13 13.96 -11.34 -4.46
C ASP A 13 13.63 -12.03 -5.80
N LYS A 14 13.22 -11.27 -6.85
CA LYS A 14 12.83 -11.76 -8.19
C LYS A 14 11.66 -12.74 -8.18
N LEU A 15 10.77 -12.63 -7.20
CA LEU A 15 9.55 -13.43 -7.10
C LEU A 15 8.39 -12.84 -7.90
N ILE A 16 8.47 -11.56 -8.23
CA ILE A 16 7.52 -10.83 -9.08
C ILE A 16 8.27 -9.82 -9.94
N TYR A 17 7.63 -9.39 -11.04
CA TYR A 17 8.10 -8.28 -11.88
C TYR A 17 6.99 -7.23 -12.03
N LEU A 18 7.36 -5.98 -12.28
CA LEU A 18 6.41 -4.86 -12.39
C LEU A 18 5.41 -5.06 -13.54
N GLU A 19 5.83 -5.71 -14.63
CA GLU A 19 5.00 -6.00 -15.80
C GLU A 19 4.12 -7.24 -15.66
N ASP A 20 4.31 -8.03 -14.59
CA ASP A 20 3.50 -9.22 -14.37
C ASP A 20 2.02 -8.86 -14.25
N LYS A 21 1.18 -9.62 -14.94
CA LYS A 21 -0.26 -9.40 -14.92
C LYS A 21 -0.86 -9.89 -13.59
N VAL A 22 -1.73 -9.09 -13.02
CA VAL A 22 -2.43 -9.42 -11.75
C VAL A 22 -3.11 -10.78 -11.84
N VAL A 23 -3.72 -11.10 -12.97
CA VAL A 23 -4.43 -12.36 -13.20
C VAL A 23 -3.54 -13.60 -13.17
N THR A 24 -2.23 -13.44 -13.32
CA THR A 24 -1.24 -14.53 -13.16
C THR A 24 -1.23 -15.06 -11.72
N TYR A 25 -1.31 -14.16 -10.76
CA TYR A 25 -1.32 -14.49 -9.33
C TYR A 25 -2.73 -14.69 -8.80
N LEU A 26 -3.68 -13.89 -9.27
CA LEU A 26 -5.06 -13.83 -8.82
C LEU A 26 -6.03 -14.01 -10.01
N PRO A 27 -6.24 -15.23 -10.52
CA PRO A 27 -7.10 -15.47 -11.70
C PRO A 27 -8.53 -14.95 -11.53
N ARG A 28 -9.07 -14.96 -10.30
CA ARG A 28 -10.39 -14.41 -9.95
C ARG A 28 -10.49 -12.90 -10.21
N PHE A 29 -9.37 -12.17 -10.21
CA PHE A 29 -9.33 -10.73 -10.48
C PHE A 29 -9.84 -10.35 -11.86
N LYS A 30 -9.82 -11.28 -12.84
CA LYS A 30 -10.43 -11.07 -14.16
C LYS A 30 -11.91 -10.68 -14.04
N GLY A 31 -12.57 -11.07 -12.96
CA GLY A 31 -13.96 -10.78 -12.68
C GLY A 31 -14.91 -11.67 -13.47
N LYS A 32 -16.23 -11.37 -13.35
CA LYS A 32 -17.31 -12.16 -13.98
C LYS A 32 -17.84 -11.50 -15.26
N GLN A 33 -17.67 -10.19 -15.42
CA GLN A 33 -18.21 -9.43 -16.54
C GLN A 33 -17.28 -9.47 -17.75
N LYS A 34 -17.68 -10.20 -18.79
CA LYS A 34 -16.89 -10.45 -19.99
C LYS A 34 -16.40 -9.17 -20.69
N LYS A 35 -17.17 -8.08 -20.66
CA LYS A 35 -16.79 -6.79 -21.27
C LYS A 35 -15.50 -6.20 -20.69
N TYR A 36 -15.15 -6.52 -19.45
CA TYR A 36 -13.93 -6.03 -18.79
C TYR A 36 -12.77 -7.04 -18.80
N PHE A 37 -12.94 -8.24 -19.37
CA PHE A 37 -11.92 -9.26 -19.33
C PHE A 37 -10.60 -8.82 -19.96
N ASN A 38 -10.66 -8.15 -21.11
CA ASN A 38 -9.46 -7.65 -21.78
C ASN A 38 -8.74 -6.62 -20.93
N HIS A 39 -9.46 -5.59 -20.44
CA HIS A 39 -8.92 -4.56 -19.58
C HIS A 39 -8.25 -5.17 -18.33
N LYS A 40 -8.99 -5.96 -17.56
CA LYS A 40 -8.51 -6.53 -16.29
C LYS A 40 -7.37 -7.55 -16.47
N SER A 41 -7.35 -8.28 -17.59
CA SER A 41 -6.24 -9.19 -17.91
C SER A 41 -4.95 -8.46 -18.26
N ASN A 42 -5.03 -7.19 -18.66
CA ASN A 42 -3.87 -6.37 -18.98
C ASN A 42 -3.35 -5.53 -17.79
N ILE A 43 -4.09 -5.44 -16.70
CA ILE A 43 -3.61 -4.78 -15.49
C ILE A 43 -2.39 -5.54 -14.96
N SER A 44 -1.28 -4.82 -14.77
CA SER A 44 -0.04 -5.33 -14.17
C SER A 44 0.21 -4.76 -12.77
N ILE A 45 1.21 -5.29 -12.08
CA ILE A 45 1.64 -4.80 -10.76
C ILE A 45 2.00 -3.30 -10.83
N LYS A 46 2.69 -2.85 -11.90
CA LYS A 46 3.01 -1.42 -12.08
C LYS A 46 1.76 -0.54 -12.09
N HIS A 47 0.69 -0.97 -12.78
CA HIS A 47 -0.54 -0.19 -12.87
C HIS A 47 -1.24 -0.02 -11.51
N LEU A 48 -1.16 -1.03 -10.66
CA LEU A 48 -1.69 -0.95 -9.29
C LEU A 48 -0.84 -0.02 -8.42
N LEU A 49 0.50 -0.11 -8.51
CA LEU A 49 1.44 0.72 -7.76
C LEU A 49 1.37 2.20 -8.15
N THR A 50 1.12 2.50 -9.43
CA THR A 50 1.06 3.86 -9.96
C THR A 50 -0.36 4.42 -10.03
N HIS A 51 -1.36 3.63 -9.60
CA HIS A 51 -2.78 4.00 -9.66
C HIS A 51 -3.27 4.36 -11.07
N SER A 52 -2.74 3.67 -12.08
CA SER A 52 -3.07 3.85 -13.50
C SER A 52 -3.91 2.71 -14.08
N SER A 53 -4.47 1.87 -13.22
CA SER A 53 -5.21 0.66 -13.61
C SER A 53 -6.64 0.91 -14.12
N GLY A 54 -7.15 2.14 -14.02
CA GLY A 54 -8.55 2.46 -14.31
C GLY A 54 -9.56 2.02 -13.25
N LEU A 55 -9.11 1.37 -12.17
CA LEU A 55 -9.99 0.96 -11.06
C LEU A 55 -10.48 2.17 -10.27
N PRO A 56 -11.72 2.12 -9.71
CA PRO A 56 -12.26 3.21 -8.92
C PRO A 56 -11.48 3.45 -7.64
N PRO A 57 -11.53 4.68 -7.07
CA PRO A 57 -10.87 5.01 -5.81
C PRO A 57 -11.33 4.14 -4.66
N PHE A 58 -12.65 4.00 -4.49
CA PHE A 58 -13.27 3.42 -3.33
C PHE A 58 -14.62 2.79 -3.68
N ARG A 59 -15.04 1.78 -2.92
CA ARG A 59 -16.38 1.23 -2.88
C ARG A 59 -16.71 0.82 -1.45
N LYS A 60 -17.98 0.93 -1.05
CA LYS A 60 -18.46 0.60 0.30
C LYS A 60 -18.68 -0.91 0.47
N TYR A 61 -17.62 -1.71 0.36
CA TYR A 61 -17.72 -3.17 0.55
C TYR A 61 -18.09 -3.56 1.97
N PHE A 62 -17.77 -2.72 2.96
CA PHE A 62 -18.09 -2.92 4.36
C PHE A 62 -19.60 -3.00 4.63
N LEU A 63 -20.45 -2.41 3.76
CA LEU A 63 -21.91 -2.51 3.85
C LEU A 63 -22.44 -3.89 3.43
N MET A 64 -21.61 -4.75 2.88
CA MET A 64 -22.01 -6.10 2.49
C MET A 64 -22.16 -6.99 3.72
N GLU A 65 -23.37 -7.55 3.94
CA GLU A 65 -23.60 -8.59 4.95
C GLU A 65 -23.08 -9.93 4.46
N ARG A 66 -21.73 -10.05 4.34
CA ARG A 66 -21.05 -11.20 3.77
C ARG A 66 -19.76 -11.48 4.52
N ASP A 67 -19.26 -12.70 4.40
CA ASP A 67 -17.95 -13.09 4.90
C ASP A 67 -16.80 -12.41 4.12
N LYS A 68 -15.60 -12.51 4.67
CA LYS A 68 -14.38 -11.91 4.10
C LYS A 68 -14.10 -12.36 2.66
N GLU A 69 -14.33 -13.64 2.33
CA GLU A 69 -14.10 -14.17 0.99
C GLU A 69 -15.06 -13.59 -0.04
N SER A 70 -16.33 -13.48 0.32
CA SER A 70 -17.35 -12.85 -0.53
C SER A 70 -17.07 -11.36 -0.76
N VAL A 71 -16.53 -10.66 0.25
CA VAL A 71 -16.08 -9.27 0.11
C VAL A 71 -14.90 -9.20 -0.86
N LEU A 72 -13.92 -10.08 -0.74
CA LEU A 72 -12.79 -10.16 -1.68
C LEU A 72 -13.24 -10.47 -3.10
N ASP A 73 -14.21 -11.37 -3.28
CA ASP A 73 -14.82 -11.62 -4.59
C ASP A 73 -15.45 -10.35 -5.18
N SER A 74 -16.11 -9.56 -4.37
CA SER A 74 -16.71 -8.28 -4.80
C SER A 74 -15.62 -7.28 -5.20
N ILE A 75 -14.52 -7.21 -4.46
CA ILE A 75 -13.35 -6.39 -4.80
C ILE A 75 -12.76 -6.84 -6.15
N TYR A 76 -12.55 -8.14 -6.34
CA TYR A 76 -12.05 -8.68 -7.60
C TYR A 76 -13.02 -8.51 -8.78
N ASN A 77 -14.32 -8.37 -8.52
CA ASN A 77 -15.32 -8.10 -9.56
C ASN A 77 -15.55 -6.60 -9.82
N THR A 78 -14.83 -5.71 -9.11
CA THR A 78 -14.98 -4.27 -9.31
C THR A 78 -14.67 -3.88 -10.76
N GLU A 79 -15.58 -3.12 -11.33
CA GLU A 79 -15.47 -2.63 -12.70
C GLU A 79 -14.50 -1.47 -12.80
N PRO A 80 -13.61 -1.44 -13.79
CA PRO A 80 -12.85 -0.24 -14.11
C PRO A 80 -13.79 0.88 -14.55
N ILE A 81 -13.41 2.12 -14.25
CA ILE A 81 -14.18 3.33 -14.59
C ILE A 81 -13.43 4.23 -15.59
N TYR A 82 -12.17 3.92 -15.85
CA TYR A 82 -11.31 4.56 -16.84
C TYR A 82 -10.58 3.49 -17.64
N GLU A 83 -10.05 3.85 -18.80
CA GLU A 83 -9.18 2.96 -19.56
C GLU A 83 -7.82 2.80 -18.87
N LEU A 84 -7.13 1.72 -19.20
CA LEU A 84 -5.80 1.44 -18.67
C LEU A 84 -4.82 2.55 -19.10
N GLU A 85 -4.09 3.11 -18.14
CA GLU A 85 -3.16 4.23 -18.34
C GLU A 85 -3.81 5.53 -18.85
N GLU A 86 -5.14 5.67 -18.78
CA GLU A 86 -5.82 6.92 -19.17
C GLU A 86 -5.50 8.06 -18.20
N LYS A 87 -5.49 7.77 -16.91
CA LYS A 87 -5.18 8.75 -15.86
C LYS A 87 -4.77 8.10 -14.53
N THR A 88 -4.13 8.90 -13.71
CA THR A 88 -3.77 8.50 -12.33
C THR A 88 -4.96 8.75 -11.41
N VAL A 89 -5.55 7.68 -10.86
CA VAL A 89 -6.63 7.75 -9.88
C VAL A 89 -6.30 6.81 -8.73
N TYR A 90 -6.01 7.38 -7.56
CA TYR A 90 -5.77 6.58 -6.35
C TYR A 90 -6.86 5.54 -6.16
N SER A 91 -6.48 4.29 -5.90
CA SER A 91 -7.44 3.18 -5.78
C SER A 91 -7.08 2.25 -4.63
N ASP A 92 -7.96 2.20 -3.62
CA ASP A 92 -7.89 1.21 -2.54
C ASP A 92 -7.99 -0.21 -3.09
N VAL A 93 -8.87 -0.41 -4.09
CA VAL A 93 -9.05 -1.70 -4.77
C VAL A 93 -7.72 -2.23 -5.31
N GLY A 94 -6.92 -1.35 -5.92
CA GLY A 94 -5.60 -1.69 -6.43
C GLY A 94 -4.65 -2.11 -5.32
N ILE A 95 -4.62 -1.36 -4.22
CA ILE A 95 -3.68 -1.65 -3.11
C ILE A 95 -4.13 -2.88 -2.29
N ILE A 96 -5.43 -3.10 -2.11
CA ILE A 96 -5.94 -4.36 -1.54
C ILE A 96 -5.47 -5.55 -2.39
N THR A 97 -5.59 -5.42 -3.71
CA THR A 97 -5.17 -6.45 -4.66
C THR A 97 -3.67 -6.73 -4.56
N LEU A 98 -2.81 -5.70 -4.43
CA LEU A 98 -1.37 -5.88 -4.19
C LEU A 98 -1.10 -6.66 -2.89
N GLY A 99 -1.81 -6.35 -1.80
CA GLY A 99 -1.71 -7.13 -0.56
C GLY A 99 -2.03 -8.61 -0.78
N LYS A 100 -3.05 -8.92 -1.59
CA LYS A 100 -3.41 -10.31 -1.93
C LYS A 100 -2.40 -10.99 -2.86
N ILE A 101 -1.70 -10.25 -3.71
CA ILE A 101 -0.56 -10.80 -4.47
C ILE A 101 0.56 -11.21 -3.52
N VAL A 102 0.90 -10.38 -2.52
CA VAL A 102 1.90 -10.73 -1.50
C VAL A 102 1.51 -12.05 -0.83
N GLU A 103 0.28 -12.17 -0.32
CA GLU A 103 -0.20 -13.39 0.33
C GLU A 103 -0.15 -14.61 -0.61
N LYS A 104 -0.50 -14.43 -1.88
CA LYS A 104 -0.50 -15.52 -2.87
C LYS A 104 0.90 -16.02 -3.20
N VAL A 105 1.86 -15.11 -3.36
CA VAL A 105 3.24 -15.44 -3.73
C VAL A 105 3.98 -16.08 -2.57
N THR A 106 3.74 -15.57 -1.34
CA THR A 106 4.51 -15.98 -0.15
C THR A 106 3.87 -17.09 0.65
N LEU A 107 2.59 -17.38 0.42
CA LEU A 107 1.77 -18.29 1.23
C LEU A 107 1.70 -17.88 2.72
N LYS A 108 2.00 -16.60 3.02
CA LYS A 108 1.88 -15.98 4.34
C LYS A 108 0.84 -14.85 4.28
N ASP A 109 0.14 -14.59 5.37
CA ASP A 109 -0.66 -13.37 5.45
C ASP A 109 0.22 -12.12 5.39
N LEU A 110 -0.37 -11.00 4.93
CA LEU A 110 0.37 -9.75 4.71
C LEU A 110 1.05 -9.24 5.98
N ASN A 111 0.39 -9.36 7.15
CA ASN A 111 0.96 -8.93 8.42
C ASN A 111 2.23 -9.74 8.76
N THR A 112 2.15 -11.06 8.68
CA THR A 112 3.28 -11.96 8.95
C THR A 112 4.44 -11.67 7.98
N TYR A 113 4.14 -11.50 6.68
CA TYR A 113 5.20 -11.22 5.72
C TYR A 113 5.89 -9.87 5.96
N VAL A 114 5.12 -8.80 6.20
CA VAL A 114 5.68 -7.48 6.54
C VAL A 114 6.49 -7.54 7.83
N LYS A 115 5.98 -8.24 8.83
CA LYS A 115 6.66 -8.40 10.11
C LYS A 115 8.01 -9.09 9.94
N ASP A 116 8.03 -10.28 9.35
CA ASP A 116 9.23 -11.12 9.23
C ASP A 116 10.33 -10.48 8.35
N ASN A 117 9.93 -9.75 7.29
CA ASN A 117 10.88 -9.30 6.26
C ASN A 117 11.19 -7.80 6.29
N ILE A 118 10.42 -7.00 7.04
CA ILE A 118 10.60 -5.54 7.10
C ILE A 118 10.74 -5.06 8.54
N THR A 119 9.70 -5.27 9.39
CA THR A 119 9.67 -4.58 10.69
C THR A 119 10.55 -5.25 11.74
N ASP A 120 10.58 -6.57 11.85
CA ASP A 120 11.45 -7.28 12.80
C ASP A 120 12.94 -7.10 12.51
N PRO A 121 13.43 -7.26 11.24
CA PRO A 121 14.83 -7.00 10.92
C PRO A 121 15.26 -5.56 11.21
N LEU A 122 14.36 -4.59 11.07
CA LEU A 122 14.62 -3.19 11.38
C LEU A 122 14.48 -2.85 12.87
N GLY A 123 14.03 -3.79 13.72
CA GLY A 123 13.74 -3.53 15.13
C GLY A 123 12.51 -2.63 15.36
N MET A 124 11.59 -2.57 14.41
CA MET A 124 10.38 -1.74 14.47
C MET A 124 9.27 -2.43 15.27
N HIS A 125 9.52 -2.69 16.56
CA HIS A 125 8.65 -3.48 17.43
C HIS A 125 7.34 -2.79 17.85
N THR A 126 7.11 -1.56 17.41
CA THR A 126 5.88 -0.80 17.62
C THR A 126 5.12 -0.53 16.31
N THR A 127 5.47 -1.29 15.25
CA THR A 127 4.79 -1.26 13.96
C THR A 127 4.10 -2.60 13.70
N PHE A 128 2.78 -2.59 13.59
CA PHE A 128 1.97 -3.81 13.46
C PHE A 128 0.59 -3.51 12.88
N PHE A 129 -0.02 -4.52 12.29
CA PHE A 129 -1.48 -4.57 12.10
C PHE A 129 -2.12 -5.08 13.39
N ASN A 130 -3.41 -4.73 13.62
CA ASN A 130 -4.17 -5.18 14.79
C ASN A 130 -3.38 -5.07 16.09
N PRO A 131 -3.26 -3.87 16.66
CA PRO A 131 -2.43 -3.61 17.82
C PRO A 131 -2.81 -4.51 19.00
N PRO A 132 -1.81 -5.06 19.73
CA PRO A 132 -2.06 -5.87 20.91
C PRO A 132 -2.74 -5.03 22.01
N LYS A 133 -3.59 -5.68 22.82
CA LYS A 133 -4.46 -5.02 23.80
C LYS A 133 -3.69 -4.11 24.77
N GLU A 134 -2.51 -4.50 25.19
CA GLU A 134 -1.64 -3.74 26.08
C GLU A 134 -1.07 -2.46 25.46
N LYS A 135 -1.11 -2.32 24.15
CA LYS A 135 -0.67 -1.12 23.43
C LYS A 135 -1.78 -0.09 23.18
N ILE A 136 -3.06 -0.48 23.33
CA ILE A 136 -4.21 0.38 22.97
C ILE A 136 -4.16 1.74 23.68
N ASN A 137 -3.74 1.79 24.94
CA ASN A 137 -3.66 3.03 25.70
C ASN A 137 -2.68 4.05 25.10
N ARG A 138 -1.69 3.60 24.32
CA ARG A 138 -0.69 4.45 23.67
C ARG A 138 -1.11 4.90 22.26
N ILE A 139 -2.22 4.39 21.75
CA ILE A 139 -2.71 4.70 20.39
C ILE A 139 -3.53 5.97 20.44
N VAL A 140 -3.26 6.88 19.52
CA VAL A 140 -4.05 8.11 19.32
C VAL A 140 -5.36 7.72 18.64
N PRO A 141 -6.53 8.18 19.14
CA PRO A 141 -7.79 7.97 18.44
C PRO A 141 -7.80 8.75 17.12
N THR A 142 -8.48 8.22 16.13
CA THR A 142 -8.57 8.82 14.78
C THR A 142 -9.83 9.64 14.59
N GLU A 143 -10.94 9.25 15.22
CA GLU A 143 -12.23 9.94 15.10
C GLU A 143 -13.15 9.61 16.27
N ILE A 144 -14.22 10.38 16.44
CA ILE A 144 -15.39 10.03 17.26
C ILE A 144 -16.47 9.51 16.30
N ASN A 145 -16.88 8.26 16.46
CA ASN A 145 -17.89 7.65 15.61
C ASN A 145 -19.34 8.14 15.93
N GLU A 146 -20.29 7.73 15.12
CA GLU A 146 -21.72 8.11 15.27
C GLU A 146 -22.32 7.76 16.65
N ASN A 147 -21.75 6.79 17.37
CA ASN A 147 -22.16 6.40 18.71
C ASN A 147 -21.41 7.17 19.81
N ASN A 148 -20.78 8.30 19.47
CA ASN A 148 -19.98 9.13 20.37
C ASN A 148 -18.83 8.35 21.07
N SER A 149 -18.29 7.34 20.39
CA SER A 149 -17.17 6.53 20.87
C SER A 149 -15.92 6.77 20.03
N LEU A 150 -14.74 6.72 20.67
CA LEU A 150 -13.46 6.91 19.98
C LEU A 150 -13.12 5.70 19.11
N ILE A 151 -12.76 5.94 17.85
CA ILE A 151 -12.08 4.95 17.01
C ILE A 151 -10.63 4.89 17.46
N LYS A 152 -10.29 3.87 18.24
CA LYS A 152 -8.98 3.70 18.87
C LYS A 152 -8.60 2.23 19.01
N GLY A 153 -7.39 1.88 18.58
CA GLY A 153 -6.87 0.52 18.74
C GLY A 153 -7.37 -0.49 17.71
N TYR A 154 -8.08 -0.03 16.68
CA TYR A 154 -8.44 -0.80 15.50
C TYR A 154 -8.38 0.10 14.27
N VAL A 155 -8.32 -0.49 13.07
CA VAL A 155 -8.24 0.26 11.83
C VAL A 155 -9.49 1.11 11.62
N HIS A 156 -9.29 2.39 11.24
CA HIS A 156 -10.39 3.32 10.98
C HIS A 156 -11.12 2.99 9.67
N ASP A 157 -10.37 2.60 8.62
CA ASP A 157 -10.96 2.26 7.33
C ASP A 157 -11.90 1.06 7.46
N GLU A 158 -13.16 1.26 7.08
CA GLU A 158 -14.23 0.26 7.28
C GLU A 158 -14.03 -0.97 6.38
N ASN A 159 -13.50 -0.81 5.17
CA ASN A 159 -13.20 -1.94 4.31
C ASN A 159 -12.07 -2.79 4.89
N ALA A 160 -11.02 -2.15 5.41
CA ALA A 160 -9.92 -2.85 6.08
C ALA A 160 -10.43 -3.54 7.35
N TYR A 161 -11.29 -2.88 8.14
CA TYR A 161 -11.92 -3.49 9.32
C TYR A 161 -12.71 -4.74 8.94
N LYS A 162 -13.55 -4.64 7.89
CA LYS A 162 -14.33 -5.78 7.35
C LYS A 162 -13.45 -6.92 6.86
N LEU A 163 -12.24 -6.61 6.37
CA LEU A 163 -11.23 -7.59 5.96
C LEU A 163 -10.40 -8.16 7.13
N GLY A 164 -10.73 -7.79 8.37
CA GLY A 164 -10.08 -8.31 9.59
C GLY A 164 -8.92 -7.46 10.09
N GLY A 165 -8.85 -6.19 9.70
CA GLY A 165 -7.85 -5.23 10.17
C GLY A 165 -6.50 -5.30 9.45
N VAL A 166 -6.31 -6.30 8.59
CA VAL A 166 -5.10 -6.47 7.76
C VAL A 166 -5.49 -6.34 6.29
N ALA A 167 -5.25 -5.17 5.72
CA ALA A 167 -5.55 -4.92 4.31
C ALA A 167 -4.42 -4.14 3.64
N GLY A 168 -4.29 -4.30 2.31
CA GLY A 168 -3.18 -3.70 1.56
C GLY A 168 -3.12 -2.18 1.70
N HIS A 169 -4.27 -1.52 1.76
CA HIS A 169 -4.42 -0.05 1.74
C HIS A 169 -4.44 0.60 3.14
N ALA A 170 -4.81 -0.14 4.20
CA ALA A 170 -4.97 0.40 5.55
C ALA A 170 -4.71 -0.66 6.64
N GLY A 171 -4.59 -0.22 7.90
CA GLY A 171 -4.52 -1.07 9.09
C GLY A 171 -3.17 -1.11 9.79
N LEU A 172 -2.11 -0.54 9.20
CA LEU A 172 -0.79 -0.52 9.84
C LEU A 172 -0.68 0.63 10.85
N PHE A 173 -0.36 0.30 12.08
CA PHE A 173 -0.02 1.23 13.17
C PHE A 173 1.49 1.34 13.30
N SER A 174 1.99 2.50 13.67
CA SER A 174 3.42 2.73 13.87
C SER A 174 3.68 3.86 14.87
N THR A 175 4.95 4.14 15.12
CA THR A 175 5.43 5.29 15.89
C THR A 175 6.40 6.12 15.04
N THR A 176 6.63 7.37 15.43
CA THR A 176 7.62 8.23 14.77
C THR A 176 9.02 7.63 14.81
N ASN A 177 9.41 6.94 15.90
CA ASN A 177 10.71 6.29 15.99
C ASN A 177 10.87 5.14 14.99
N ASP A 178 9.85 4.27 14.88
CA ASP A 178 9.88 3.18 13.90
C ASP A 178 9.89 3.73 12.46
N LEU A 179 9.08 4.77 12.20
CA LEU A 179 9.07 5.43 10.89
C LEU A 179 10.39 6.13 10.57
N ALA A 180 11.07 6.74 11.56
CA ALA A 180 12.40 7.31 11.38
C ALA A 180 13.43 6.23 11.02
N THR A 181 13.38 5.06 11.68
CA THR A 181 14.21 3.90 11.34
C THR A 181 13.97 3.44 9.90
N PHE A 182 12.71 3.32 9.50
CA PHE A 182 12.34 2.97 8.13
C PHE A 182 12.83 4.02 7.12
N SER A 183 12.63 5.31 7.42
CA SER A 183 13.07 6.40 6.55
C SER A 183 14.59 6.41 6.38
N GLN A 184 15.34 6.22 7.47
CA GLN A 184 16.80 6.15 7.41
C GLN A 184 17.27 4.94 6.59
N MET A 185 16.59 3.79 6.71
CA MET A 185 16.86 2.62 5.88
C MET A 185 16.67 2.94 4.39
N MET A 186 15.58 3.63 4.04
CA MET A 186 15.31 4.04 2.66
C MET A 186 16.36 5.03 2.14
N LEU A 187 16.73 6.06 2.93
CA LEU A 187 17.78 7.04 2.59
C LEU A 187 19.14 6.38 2.37
N ASN A 188 19.46 5.35 3.12
CA ASN A 188 20.68 4.59 3.01
C ASN A 188 20.66 3.55 1.86
N GLY A 189 19.72 3.65 0.91
CA GLY A 189 19.62 2.70 -0.20
C GLY A 189 19.27 1.27 0.24
N GLY A 190 18.37 1.15 1.22
CA GLY A 190 17.81 -0.13 1.64
C GLY A 190 18.56 -0.85 2.76
N ILE A 191 19.46 -0.15 3.47
CA ILE A 191 20.21 -0.71 4.60
C ILE A 191 20.06 0.16 5.86
N TYR A 192 19.88 -0.50 7.01
CA TYR A 192 19.90 0.15 8.31
C TYR A 192 20.80 -0.62 9.27
N ARG A 193 21.79 0.07 9.87
CA ARG A 193 22.89 -0.59 10.62
C ARG A 193 23.55 -1.66 9.74
N TRP A 194 23.38 -2.94 10.07
CA TRP A 194 23.98 -4.07 9.33
C TRP A 194 22.93 -4.87 8.54
N GLU A 195 21.64 -4.51 8.65
CA GLU A 195 20.54 -5.22 8.02
C GLU A 195 20.20 -4.60 6.67
N ARG A 196 20.32 -5.38 5.61
CA ARG A 196 19.90 -5.02 4.26
C ARG A 196 18.50 -5.56 3.98
N ILE A 197 17.56 -4.65 3.83
CA ILE A 197 16.17 -4.97 3.50
C ILE A 197 15.98 -4.98 1.98
N PHE A 198 16.52 -3.97 1.29
CA PHE A 198 16.42 -3.80 -0.16
C PHE A 198 17.78 -3.53 -0.79
N LYS A 199 17.93 -3.86 -2.09
CA LYS A 199 19.04 -3.39 -2.90
C LYS A 199 18.89 -1.90 -3.22
N PRO A 200 20.00 -1.15 -3.38
CA PRO A 200 19.96 0.26 -3.72
C PRO A 200 19.17 0.52 -5.02
N GLU A 201 19.31 -0.36 -6.00
CA GLU A 201 18.64 -0.26 -7.29
C GLU A 201 17.11 -0.37 -7.14
N THR A 202 16.64 -1.25 -6.23
CA THR A 202 15.23 -1.40 -5.92
C THR A 202 14.68 -0.15 -5.24
N VAL A 203 15.40 0.40 -4.25
CA VAL A 203 15.01 1.66 -3.62
C VAL A 203 14.93 2.78 -4.66
N SER A 204 15.97 2.95 -5.47
CA SER A 204 16.02 3.98 -6.52
C SER A 204 14.84 3.84 -7.48
N LEU A 205 14.58 2.63 -8.01
CA LEU A 205 13.50 2.35 -8.95
C LEU A 205 12.13 2.71 -8.34
N PHE A 206 11.85 2.29 -7.11
CA PHE A 206 10.53 2.47 -6.51
C PHE A 206 10.28 3.88 -6.01
N THR A 207 11.31 4.67 -5.73
CA THR A 207 11.19 6.05 -5.22
C THR A 207 11.39 7.13 -6.28
N SER A 208 11.69 6.75 -7.52
CA SER A 208 11.73 7.65 -8.67
C SER A 208 10.39 7.67 -9.40
N ARG A 209 10.08 8.77 -10.11
CA ARG A 209 8.85 8.88 -10.91
C ARG A 209 8.74 7.74 -11.91
N ALA A 210 7.62 7.04 -11.89
CA ALA A 210 7.40 5.87 -12.73
C ALA A 210 7.15 6.22 -14.21
N ASN A 211 6.72 7.46 -14.49
CA ASN A 211 6.44 7.97 -15.83
C ASN A 211 5.49 7.08 -16.68
N VAL A 212 4.59 6.36 -16.02
CA VAL A 212 3.56 5.55 -16.71
C VAL A 212 2.52 6.45 -17.37
N ILE A 213 2.20 7.56 -16.72
CA ILE A 213 1.34 8.61 -17.26
C ILE A 213 2.13 9.90 -17.24
N GLU A 214 2.13 10.62 -18.36
CA GLU A 214 2.84 11.89 -18.51
C GLU A 214 2.38 12.91 -17.46
N GLY A 215 3.33 13.57 -16.80
CA GLY A 215 3.08 14.56 -15.75
C GLY A 215 2.61 14.01 -14.40
N SER A 216 2.47 12.68 -14.26
CA SER A 216 2.13 12.07 -12.98
C SER A 216 3.30 12.14 -11.99
N SER A 217 2.99 12.49 -10.74
CA SER A 217 3.95 12.46 -9.63
C SER A 217 4.20 11.04 -9.08
N ARG A 218 3.49 10.03 -9.57
CA ARG A 218 3.55 8.68 -8.99
C ARG A 218 4.87 7.99 -9.27
N CYS A 219 5.45 7.49 -8.17
CA CYS A 219 6.47 6.45 -8.16
C CYS A 219 5.80 5.08 -8.02
N TYR A 220 6.55 3.99 -7.93
CA TYR A 220 5.96 2.67 -7.70
C TYR A 220 5.53 2.49 -6.23
N GLY A 221 4.27 2.86 -5.94
CA GLY A 221 3.66 2.82 -4.61
C GLY A 221 4.06 3.96 -3.67
N TRP A 222 4.80 4.95 -4.19
CA TRP A 222 5.13 6.21 -3.54
C TRP A 222 4.61 7.38 -4.38
N ASP A 223 4.69 8.57 -3.82
CA ASP A 223 4.43 9.83 -4.50
C ASP A 223 5.68 10.71 -4.44
N SER A 224 5.87 11.57 -5.43
CA SER A 224 6.93 12.57 -5.45
C SER A 224 6.33 13.97 -5.34
N PRO A 225 7.10 15.00 -4.98
CA PRO A 225 6.60 16.36 -4.91
C PRO A 225 5.94 16.79 -6.22
N SER A 226 4.75 17.41 -6.10
CA SER A 226 4.04 17.97 -7.23
C SER A 226 3.21 19.16 -6.77
N GLY A 227 3.42 20.34 -7.33
CA GLY A 227 2.63 21.54 -7.11
C GLY A 227 2.26 21.83 -5.65
N LYS A 228 1.16 21.29 -5.16
CA LYS A 228 0.68 21.43 -3.78
C LYS A 228 0.95 20.17 -2.95
N ALA A 229 2.16 19.63 -3.03
CA ALA A 229 2.53 18.43 -2.28
C ALA A 229 2.36 18.63 -0.77
N SER A 230 1.84 17.62 -0.09
CA SER A 230 1.65 17.63 1.36
C SER A 230 2.98 17.56 2.15
N GLY A 231 4.10 17.37 1.48
CA GLY A 231 5.45 17.42 2.07
C GLY A 231 5.96 18.82 2.38
N GLY A 232 5.23 19.87 1.93
CA GLY A 232 5.63 21.26 2.09
C GLY A 232 6.36 21.82 0.87
N VAL A 233 6.74 23.09 0.96
CA VAL A 233 7.33 23.85 -0.17
C VAL A 233 8.87 23.83 -0.22
N TYR A 234 9.50 23.26 0.80
CA TYR A 234 10.96 23.21 0.93
C TYR A 234 11.58 21.83 0.71
N ILE A 235 10.75 20.81 0.45
CA ILE A 235 11.27 19.48 0.13
C ILE A 235 11.87 19.45 -1.27
N SER A 236 12.96 18.70 -1.45
CA SER A 236 13.63 18.55 -2.75
C SER A 236 12.75 17.80 -3.76
N ASP A 237 13.00 17.98 -5.05
CA ASP A 237 12.27 17.30 -6.13
C ASP A 237 12.49 15.77 -6.11
N ASP A 238 13.60 15.32 -5.54
CA ASP A 238 13.94 13.90 -5.36
C ASP A 238 13.31 13.27 -4.10
N SER A 239 12.56 14.05 -3.34
CA SER A 239 11.81 13.53 -2.20
C SER A 239 10.73 12.56 -2.63
N PHE A 240 10.40 11.64 -1.76
CA PHE A 240 9.27 10.73 -1.94
C PHE A 240 8.50 10.54 -0.63
N GLY A 241 7.24 10.29 -0.75
CA GLY A 241 6.42 10.20 0.45
C GLY A 241 5.01 9.73 0.15
N TYR A 242 4.15 9.90 1.13
CA TYR A 242 2.72 9.67 0.99
C TYR A 242 1.91 10.21 2.17
N THR A 243 0.61 10.36 1.93
CA THR A 243 -0.36 10.72 2.96
C THR A 243 -1.23 9.53 3.36
N GLY A 244 -1.79 9.57 4.57
CA GLY A 244 -2.78 8.61 5.06
C GLY A 244 -4.13 9.27 5.28
N PHE A 245 -5.20 8.50 5.12
CA PHE A 245 -6.58 8.95 5.30
C PHE A 245 -6.82 9.59 6.68
N THR A 246 -6.19 9.06 7.73
CA THR A 246 -6.33 9.54 9.11
C THR A 246 -5.46 10.77 9.44
N GLY A 247 -4.99 11.51 8.43
CA GLY A 247 -4.19 12.74 8.60
C GLY A 247 -2.69 12.49 8.86
N THR A 248 -2.22 11.26 8.73
CA THR A 248 -0.80 10.93 8.81
C THR A 248 -0.10 11.22 7.49
N SER A 249 1.18 11.58 7.54
CA SER A 249 2.04 11.71 6.37
C SER A 249 3.45 11.22 6.66
N LEU A 250 4.13 10.75 5.64
CA LEU A 250 5.55 10.40 5.67
C LEU A 250 6.20 10.94 4.40
N TRP A 251 7.16 11.83 4.54
CA TRP A 251 7.99 12.32 3.45
C TRP A 251 9.45 12.11 3.79
N ILE A 252 10.22 11.68 2.83
CA ILE A 252 11.64 11.35 2.94
C ILE A 252 12.34 12.21 1.89
N ASP A 253 13.16 13.13 2.37
CA ASP A 253 13.94 14.05 1.54
C ASP A 253 15.36 13.51 1.39
N LYS A 254 15.84 13.39 0.16
CA LYS A 254 17.16 12.84 -0.12
C LYS A 254 18.28 13.89 -0.05
N GLU A 255 17.92 15.18 -0.03
CA GLU A 255 18.88 16.29 -0.08
C GLU A 255 19.00 17.06 1.25
N ASN A 256 17.93 17.03 2.10
CA ASN A 256 17.87 17.80 3.34
C ASN A 256 17.67 16.95 4.59
#